data_3ee05dad5000907ac425a05c966d0129
#
_entry.id   3ee05dad5000907ac425a05c966d0129
#
_cell.length_a   1.000
_cell.length_b   1.000
_cell.length_c   1.000
_cell.angle_alpha   90.00
_cell.angle_beta   90.00
_cell.angle_gamma   90.00
#
_symmetry.space_group_name_H-M   'P 1'
#
loop_
_entity.id
_entity.type
_entity.pdbx_description
1 polymer ?
#
loop_
_entity_poly.entity_id
_entity_poly.type
_entity_poly.pdbx_seq_one_letter_code
_entity_poly.pdbx_strand_id
1 'polypeptide(L)'
;MGMYGWGKTNMDDLTASVQAAFESGINFFDTAATYGLGVSETILGKALGKNRSKVVISDKFGVRAEQGKPTVYDNSKEYIISACEESLKRLGTDYIDIYTVHYRDGVTPLAEVVQTLETLRSQGKIRYFALSNV
;
A
#
# COMPACT_ATOMS: atom_id res chain seq x y z
N MET A 1 4.56 6.67 -4.60
CA MET A 1 4.10 8.07 -4.73
C MET A 1 3.96 8.69 -3.34
N GLY A 2 5.02 9.34 -2.84
CA GLY A 2 4.93 10.10 -1.59
C GLY A 2 4.20 11.42 -1.84
N MET A 3 3.19 11.74 -1.06
CA MET A 3 2.43 12.98 -1.21
C MET A 3 2.73 14.04 -0.13
N TYR A 4 3.64 13.74 0.79
CA TYR A 4 4.06 14.68 1.83
C TYR A 4 5.16 15.60 1.30
N GLY A 5 4.95 16.93 1.42
CA GLY A 5 5.97 17.94 1.10
C GLY A 5 6.11 18.35 -0.37
N TRP A 6 5.24 17.89 -1.25
CA TRP A 6 5.33 18.15 -2.69
C TRP A 6 4.43 19.30 -3.18
N GLY A 7 3.95 20.16 -2.28
CA GLY A 7 3.11 21.29 -2.63
C GLY A 7 1.62 20.95 -2.85
N LYS A 8 0.86 21.87 -3.44
CA LYS A 8 -0.54 21.63 -3.80
C LYS A 8 -0.60 20.72 -5.03
N THR A 9 -1.09 19.50 -4.83
CA THR A 9 -1.29 18.53 -5.93
C THR A 9 -2.76 18.46 -6.29
N ASN A 10 -3.05 18.49 -7.60
CA ASN A 10 -4.39 18.26 -8.13
C ASN A 10 -4.60 16.75 -8.33
N MET A 11 -5.72 16.22 -7.84
CA MET A 11 -6.08 14.80 -7.94
C MET A 11 -6.21 14.33 -9.41
N ASP A 12 -6.73 15.19 -10.28
CA ASP A 12 -6.88 14.87 -11.71
C ASP A 12 -5.52 14.79 -12.41
N ASP A 13 -4.58 15.69 -12.07
CA ASP A 13 -3.21 15.67 -12.59
C ASP A 13 -2.46 14.41 -12.13
N LEU A 14 -2.65 13.99 -10.87
CA LEU A 14 -2.05 12.76 -10.35
C LEU A 14 -2.62 11.51 -11.05
N THR A 15 -3.92 11.47 -11.27
CA THR A 15 -4.58 10.40 -12.01
C THR A 15 -4.04 10.33 -13.45
N ALA A 16 -3.97 11.46 -14.13
CA ALA A 16 -3.41 11.56 -15.49
C ALA A 16 -1.93 11.13 -15.53
N SER A 17 -1.15 11.49 -14.50
CA SER A 17 0.27 11.09 -14.42
C SER A 17 0.43 9.57 -14.30
N VAL A 18 -0.41 8.88 -13.52
CA VAL A 18 -0.40 7.40 -13.41
C VAL A 18 -0.78 6.78 -14.75
N GLN A 19 -1.79 7.31 -15.43
CA GLN A 19 -2.23 6.82 -16.74
C GLN A 19 -1.11 6.98 -17.79
N ALA A 20 -0.49 8.16 -17.86
CA ALA A 20 0.63 8.41 -18.76
C ALA A 20 1.83 7.49 -18.48
N ALA A 21 2.14 7.24 -17.20
CA ALA A 21 3.19 6.30 -16.81
C ALA A 21 2.89 4.88 -17.33
N PHE A 22 1.66 4.40 -17.13
CA PHE A 22 1.24 3.10 -17.63
C PHE A 22 1.30 3.02 -19.17
N GLU A 23 0.81 4.03 -19.87
CA GLU A 23 0.86 4.10 -21.34
C GLU A 23 2.30 4.14 -21.89
N SER A 24 3.23 4.69 -21.10
CA SER A 24 4.66 4.71 -21.42
C SER A 24 5.38 3.39 -21.12
N GLY A 25 4.66 2.36 -20.67
CA GLY A 25 5.20 1.02 -20.41
C GLY A 25 5.63 0.78 -18.96
N ILE A 26 5.41 1.72 -18.04
CA ILE A 26 5.64 1.49 -16.60
C ILE A 26 4.58 0.51 -16.09
N ASN A 27 5.03 -0.60 -15.52
CA ASN A 27 4.16 -1.67 -15.04
C ASN A 27 4.42 -2.07 -13.56
N PHE A 28 5.26 -1.31 -12.85
CA PHE A 28 5.51 -1.47 -11.43
C PHE A 28 5.20 -0.15 -10.72
N PHE A 29 4.26 -0.19 -9.76
CA PHE A 29 3.84 0.97 -9.00
C PHE A 29 4.05 0.71 -7.51
N ASP A 30 4.75 1.62 -6.85
CA ASP A 30 5.00 1.59 -5.42
C ASP A 30 4.18 2.64 -4.70
N THR A 31 3.46 2.23 -3.67
CA THR A 31 2.63 3.09 -2.83
C THR A 31 2.73 2.68 -1.35
N ALA A 32 1.99 3.33 -0.49
CA ALA A 32 1.82 2.98 0.91
C ALA A 32 0.54 3.58 1.47
N ALA A 33 -0.05 2.94 2.47
CA ALA A 33 -1.23 3.43 3.18
C ALA A 33 -1.03 4.83 3.78
N THR A 34 0.20 5.19 4.14
CA THR A 34 0.56 6.50 4.69
C THR A 34 0.73 7.60 3.64
N TYR A 35 0.86 7.26 2.36
CA TYR A 35 1.07 8.27 1.32
C TYR A 35 -0.21 9.05 1.06
N GLY A 36 -0.23 10.29 1.55
CA GLY A 36 -1.42 11.13 1.53
C GLY A 36 -2.59 10.54 2.33
N LEU A 37 -2.31 9.74 3.37
CA LEU A 37 -3.34 9.08 4.20
C LEU A 37 -4.32 8.24 3.37
N GLY A 38 -3.80 7.42 2.46
CA GLY A 38 -4.57 6.54 1.58
C GLY A 38 -4.98 7.15 0.24
N VAL A 39 -4.74 8.44 0.04
CA VAL A 39 -5.08 9.11 -1.22
C VAL A 39 -4.27 8.54 -2.39
N SER A 40 -2.98 8.22 -2.17
CA SER A 40 -2.13 7.63 -3.21
C SER A 40 -2.66 6.30 -3.72
N GLU A 41 -3.12 5.41 -2.84
CA GLU A 41 -3.73 4.12 -3.20
C GLU A 41 -5.04 4.34 -3.98
N THR A 42 -5.89 5.26 -3.53
CA THR A 42 -7.17 5.57 -4.17
C THR A 42 -6.97 6.10 -5.60
N ILE A 43 -6.00 7.00 -5.79
CA ILE A 43 -5.65 7.51 -7.12
C ILE A 43 -5.11 6.41 -8.01
N LEU A 44 -4.20 5.60 -7.49
CA LEU A 44 -3.58 4.49 -8.23
C LEU A 44 -4.65 3.49 -8.69
N GLY A 45 -5.55 3.07 -7.80
CA GLY A 45 -6.64 2.17 -8.12
C GLY A 45 -7.58 2.73 -9.17
N LYS A 46 -7.98 3.99 -9.02
CA LYS A 46 -8.85 4.69 -9.99
C LYS A 46 -8.19 4.82 -11.37
N ALA A 47 -6.92 5.21 -11.41
CA ALA A 47 -6.20 5.44 -12.66
C ALA A 47 -5.95 4.14 -13.44
N LEU A 48 -5.64 3.05 -12.76
CA LEU A 48 -5.40 1.75 -13.38
C LEU A 48 -6.70 1.06 -13.84
N GLY A 49 -7.75 1.11 -13.03
CA GLY A 49 -9.06 0.52 -13.35
C GLY A 49 -8.92 -0.90 -13.92
N LYS A 50 -9.43 -1.12 -15.13
CA LYS A 50 -9.39 -2.42 -15.85
C LYS A 50 -7.95 -2.90 -16.19
N ASN A 51 -6.96 -2.05 -16.07
CA ASN A 51 -5.56 -2.39 -16.33
C ASN A 51 -4.84 -2.97 -15.09
N ARG A 52 -5.53 -3.12 -13.95
CA ARG A 52 -4.97 -3.64 -12.71
C ARG A 52 -4.17 -4.93 -12.88
N SER A 53 -4.66 -5.87 -13.68
CA SER A 53 -4.00 -7.16 -13.91
C SER A 53 -2.73 -7.09 -14.77
N LYS A 54 -2.45 -5.95 -15.39
CA LYS A 54 -1.29 -5.75 -16.26
C LYS A 54 -0.09 -5.13 -15.52
N VAL A 55 -0.24 -4.84 -14.24
CA VAL A 55 0.78 -4.16 -13.43
C VAL A 55 1.04 -4.89 -12.13
N VAL A 56 2.20 -4.61 -11.55
CA VAL A 56 2.59 -5.02 -10.20
C VAL A 56 2.40 -3.83 -9.27
N ILE A 57 1.66 -4.01 -8.19
CA ILE A 57 1.51 -3.01 -7.12
C ILE A 57 2.29 -3.50 -5.89
N SER A 58 3.26 -2.68 -5.47
CA SER A 58 3.91 -2.78 -4.17
C SER A 58 3.25 -1.80 -3.22
N ASP A 59 2.66 -2.30 -2.15
CA ASP A 59 2.02 -1.50 -1.12
C ASP A 59 2.62 -1.78 0.26
N LYS A 60 2.48 -0.86 1.21
CA LYS A 60 3.17 -0.92 2.49
C LYS A 60 2.25 -0.64 3.67
N PHE A 61 2.46 -1.39 4.74
CA PHE A 61 1.75 -1.28 6.02
C PHE A 61 2.73 -1.14 7.21
N GLY A 62 2.20 -1.09 8.43
CA GLY A 62 3.00 -1.06 9.66
C GLY A 62 3.17 0.35 10.23
N VAL A 63 2.52 1.32 9.62
CA VAL A 63 2.54 2.72 10.08
C VAL A 63 1.11 3.23 10.14
N ARG A 64 0.67 3.61 11.34
CA ARG A 64 -0.58 4.34 11.55
C ARG A 64 -0.30 5.84 11.51
N ALA A 65 -0.80 6.51 10.51
CA ALA A 65 -0.71 7.96 10.38
C ALA A 65 -2.13 8.53 10.28
N GLU A 66 -2.44 9.47 11.17
CA GLU A 66 -3.70 10.21 11.16
C GLU A 66 -3.38 11.70 11.28
N GLN A 67 -4.18 12.53 10.60
CA GLN A 67 -3.98 13.98 10.64
C GLN A 67 -4.08 14.51 12.08
N GLY A 68 -3.06 15.24 12.51
CA GLY A 68 -3.00 15.86 13.84
C GLY A 68 -2.66 14.91 14.98
N LYS A 69 -2.34 13.64 14.69
CA LYS A 69 -1.91 12.67 15.69
C LYS A 69 -0.45 12.23 15.46
N PRO A 70 0.25 11.79 16.52
CA PRO A 70 1.56 11.18 16.37
C PRO A 70 1.49 9.92 15.50
N THR A 71 2.53 9.72 14.70
CA THR A 71 2.70 8.46 13.96
C THR A 71 2.97 7.31 14.93
N VAL A 72 2.28 6.20 14.73
CA VAL A 72 2.45 4.97 15.52
C VAL A 72 2.85 3.83 14.60
N TYR A 73 3.86 3.06 15.00
CA TYR A 73 4.24 1.82 14.32
C TYR A 73 3.47 0.66 14.94
N ASP A 74 2.87 -0.18 14.11
CA ASP A 74 2.06 -1.31 14.56
C ASP A 74 2.16 -2.46 13.55
N ASN A 75 2.72 -3.59 14.00
CA ASN A 75 2.79 -4.82 13.22
C ASN A 75 1.97 -5.94 13.85
N SER A 76 1.03 -5.62 14.74
CA SER A 76 0.13 -6.62 15.30
C SER A 76 -0.70 -7.31 14.22
N LYS A 77 -1.04 -8.57 14.47
CA LYS A 77 -1.86 -9.38 13.55
C LYS A 77 -3.15 -8.65 13.15
N GLU A 78 -3.84 -8.08 14.12
CA GLU A 78 -5.11 -7.36 13.94
C GLU A 78 -4.93 -6.16 13.01
N TYR A 79 -3.85 -5.41 13.22
CA TYR A 79 -3.55 -4.25 12.38
C TYR A 79 -3.14 -4.66 10.96
N ILE A 80 -2.28 -5.66 10.80
CA ILE A 80 -1.87 -6.14 9.46
C ILE A 80 -3.09 -6.54 8.64
N ILE A 81 -4.02 -7.28 9.23
CA ILE A 81 -5.25 -7.74 8.55
C ILE A 81 -6.14 -6.54 8.18
N SER A 82 -6.43 -5.66 9.14
CA SER A 82 -7.29 -4.50 8.88
C SER A 82 -6.68 -3.54 7.85
N ALA A 83 -5.38 -3.28 7.95
CA ALA A 83 -4.68 -2.43 6.99
C ALA A 83 -4.70 -3.00 5.57
N CYS A 84 -4.54 -4.32 5.42
CA CYS A 84 -4.64 -4.99 4.13
C CYS A 84 -6.03 -4.82 3.51
N GLU A 85 -7.10 -5.05 4.28
CA GLU A 85 -8.48 -4.87 3.82
C GLU A 85 -8.77 -3.44 3.38
N GLU A 86 -8.28 -2.45 4.13
CA GLU A 86 -8.44 -1.05 3.79
C GLU A 86 -7.67 -0.67 2.53
N SER A 87 -6.44 -1.17 2.37
CA SER A 87 -5.64 -0.96 1.16
C SER A 87 -6.31 -1.57 -0.07
N LEU A 88 -6.80 -2.81 0.02
CA LEU A 88 -7.56 -3.46 -1.05
C LEU A 88 -8.77 -2.64 -1.46
N LYS A 89 -9.51 -2.10 -0.49
CA LYS A 89 -10.68 -1.24 -0.74
C LYS A 89 -10.29 0.06 -1.44
N ARG A 90 -9.22 0.75 -0.99
CA ARG A 90 -8.75 1.99 -1.61
C ARG A 90 -8.20 1.77 -3.02
N LEU A 91 -7.46 0.69 -3.23
CA LEU A 91 -6.95 0.27 -4.54
C LEU A 91 -8.04 -0.26 -5.49
N GLY A 92 -9.22 -0.60 -4.96
CA GLY A 92 -10.31 -1.16 -5.76
C GLY A 92 -9.96 -2.52 -6.39
N THR A 93 -9.23 -3.37 -5.68
CA THR A 93 -8.75 -4.67 -6.14
C THR A 93 -8.92 -5.71 -5.03
N ASP A 94 -8.90 -6.98 -5.39
CA ASP A 94 -8.97 -8.11 -4.46
C ASP A 94 -7.60 -8.69 -4.07
N TYR A 95 -6.51 -8.18 -4.66
CA TYR A 95 -5.16 -8.59 -4.33
C TYR A 95 -4.12 -7.46 -4.46
N ILE A 96 -3.07 -7.55 -3.64
CA ILE A 96 -1.84 -6.75 -3.73
C ILE A 96 -0.72 -7.69 -4.19
N ASP A 97 0.12 -7.26 -5.14
CA ASP A 97 1.19 -8.12 -5.64
C ASP A 97 2.30 -8.27 -4.60
N ILE A 98 2.78 -7.18 -4.01
CA ILE A 98 3.82 -7.19 -2.98
C ILE A 98 3.33 -6.36 -1.79
N TYR A 99 3.16 -6.99 -0.62
CA TYR A 99 2.75 -6.32 0.61
C TYR A 99 3.91 -6.24 1.58
N THR A 100 4.37 -5.03 1.87
CA THR A 100 5.66 -4.75 2.50
C THR A 100 5.48 -4.19 3.90
N VAL A 101 6.22 -4.72 4.88
CA VAL A 101 6.39 -4.07 6.18
C VAL A 101 7.17 -2.78 5.96
N HIS A 102 6.53 -1.62 6.13
CA HIS A 102 7.15 -0.32 5.92
C HIS A 102 8.16 -0.01 7.02
N TYR A 103 7.75 -0.19 8.27
CA TYR A 103 8.59 -0.07 9.47
C TYR A 103 8.18 -1.12 10.51
N ARG A 104 9.18 -1.60 11.26
CA ARG A 104 8.94 -2.46 12.43
C ARG A 104 8.49 -1.61 13.61
N ASP A 105 7.58 -2.16 14.42
CA ASP A 105 7.13 -1.56 15.68
C ASP A 105 8.09 -1.82 16.85
N GLY A 106 9.04 -2.75 16.66
CA GLY A 106 10.04 -3.12 17.66
C GLY A 106 9.53 -4.03 18.78
N VAL A 107 8.24 -4.39 18.79
CA VAL A 107 7.62 -5.22 19.84
C VAL A 107 7.01 -6.50 19.30
N THR A 108 6.37 -6.48 18.14
CA THR A 108 5.79 -7.67 17.53
C THR A 108 6.87 -8.61 17.00
N PRO A 109 6.91 -9.88 17.42
CA PRO A 109 7.88 -10.84 16.91
C PRO A 109 7.76 -11.01 15.39
N LEU A 110 8.89 -11.01 14.68
CA LEU A 110 8.91 -11.15 13.23
C LEU A 110 8.22 -12.42 12.74
N ALA A 111 8.33 -13.51 13.52
CA ALA A 111 7.66 -14.76 13.19
C ALA A 111 6.12 -14.63 13.14
N GLU A 112 5.52 -13.84 14.04
CA GLU A 112 4.08 -13.57 14.04
C GLU A 112 3.67 -12.70 12.83
N VAL A 113 4.49 -11.72 12.49
CA VAL A 113 4.28 -10.89 11.29
C VAL A 113 4.28 -11.77 10.04
N VAL A 114 5.29 -12.63 9.89
CA VAL A 114 5.41 -13.54 8.74
C VAL A 114 4.23 -14.53 8.70
N GLN A 115 3.83 -15.10 9.83
CA GLN A 115 2.68 -16.01 9.89
C GLN A 115 1.38 -15.32 9.45
N THR A 116 1.20 -14.06 9.83
CA THR A 116 0.03 -13.27 9.42
C THR A 116 0.04 -13.00 7.92
N LEU A 117 1.20 -12.64 7.36
CA LEU A 117 1.38 -12.42 5.93
C LEU A 117 1.17 -13.70 5.12
N GLU A 118 1.64 -14.86 5.60
CA GLU A 118 1.36 -16.17 4.99
C GLU A 118 -0.14 -16.48 4.99
N THR A 119 -0.86 -16.10 6.04
CA THR A 119 -2.32 -16.24 6.09
C THR A 119 -2.99 -15.39 5.01
N LEU A 120 -2.62 -14.12 4.87
CA LEU A 120 -3.14 -13.24 3.81
C LEU A 120 -2.80 -13.76 2.41
N ARG A 121 -1.60 -14.34 2.24
CA ARG A 121 -1.18 -14.96 0.98
C ARG A 121 -2.02 -16.20 0.65
N SER A 122 -2.27 -17.06 1.61
CA SER A 122 -3.12 -18.26 1.43
C SER A 122 -4.56 -17.91 1.11
N GLN A 123 -5.05 -16.75 1.57
CA GLN A 123 -6.36 -16.20 1.24
C GLN A 123 -6.41 -15.52 -0.15
N GLY A 124 -5.28 -15.42 -0.85
CA GLY A 124 -5.18 -14.75 -2.14
C GLY A 124 -5.21 -13.22 -2.10
N LYS A 125 -5.15 -12.62 -0.90
CA LYS A 125 -5.18 -11.16 -0.72
C LYS A 125 -3.86 -10.49 -1.05
N ILE A 126 -2.77 -11.21 -0.88
CA ILE A 126 -1.42 -10.78 -1.30
C ILE A 126 -0.74 -11.92 -2.06
N ARG A 127 0.16 -11.59 -3.00
CA ARG A 127 0.92 -12.61 -3.75
C ARG A 127 2.29 -12.87 -3.12
N TYR A 128 2.97 -11.80 -2.78
CA TYR A 128 4.30 -11.80 -2.14
C TYR A 128 4.30 -10.81 -0.98
N PHE A 129 5.23 -10.97 -0.08
CA PHE A 129 5.49 -9.99 0.97
C PHE A 129 6.98 -9.68 1.07
N ALA A 130 7.30 -8.52 1.61
CA ALA A 130 8.65 -8.00 1.74
C ALA A 130 8.85 -7.24 3.05
N LEU A 131 10.09 -6.97 3.39
CA LEU A 131 10.50 -6.18 4.53
C LEU A 131 11.25 -4.94 4.05
N SER A 132 10.98 -3.80 4.68
CA SER A 132 11.67 -2.55 4.49
C SER A 132 12.04 -1.97 5.86
N ASN A 133 13.13 -1.23 5.96
CA ASN A 133 13.56 -0.57 7.21
C ASN A 133 13.67 -1.54 8.40
N VAL A 134 14.35 -2.63 8.20
CA VAL A 134 14.59 -3.71 9.18
C VAL A 134 16.06 -3.85 9.51
#